data_a4d6cf3c1df75f02c759858fe5946d3a
#
_entry.id   a4d6cf3c1df75f02c759858fe5946d3a
#
_cell.length_a   1.000
_cell.length_b   1.000
_cell.length_c   1.000
_cell.angle_alpha   90.00
_cell.angle_beta   90.00
_cell.angle_gamma   90.00
#
_symmetry.space_group_name_H-M   'P 1'
#
loop_
_entity.id
_entity.type
_entity.pdbx_description
1 polymer ?
#
loop_
_entity_poly.entity_id
_entity_poly.type
_entity_poly.pdbx_seq_one_letter_code
_entity_poly.pdbx_strand_id
1 'polypeptide(L)'
;MRVDRHAKGCSLIELLVVMAVGLVLVGAALQLLIVDARSGHRLAQRFLLRSLQRRTLRLVRDDLASSASWELDPDATAAWPCPLAQRQPLLAIHPQTGGPPVLYSLGAAPSPIWTGTVLMRCGPAFDLRGQPSRNGRSQNRVVLDAVEAFNVTQQPGSPVLLLELEQRIDGRDQGVRSKAVG
;
A
#
# COMPACT_ATOMS: atom_id res chain seq x y z
N MET A 1 31.76 -31.78 63.69
CA MET A 1 32.22 -31.48 62.35
C MET A 1 31.99 -29.98 62.08
N ARG A 2 33.05 -29.15 62.17
CA ARG A 2 33.01 -27.74 61.84
C ARG A 2 33.36 -27.58 60.34
N VAL A 3 32.48 -27.10 59.57
CA VAL A 3 32.73 -26.75 58.16
C VAL A 3 33.23 -25.31 58.14
N ASP A 4 34.53 -25.13 58.01
CA ASP A 4 35.16 -23.82 57.82
C ASP A 4 34.82 -23.33 56.42
N ARG A 5 33.86 -22.42 56.34
CA ARG A 5 33.58 -21.63 55.12
C ARG A 5 34.65 -20.54 55.02
N HIS A 6 35.71 -20.79 54.25
CA HIS A 6 36.60 -19.73 53.81
C HIS A 6 35.80 -18.78 52.88
N ALA A 7 35.35 -17.66 53.41
CA ALA A 7 34.87 -16.56 52.62
C ALA A 7 36.08 -15.98 51.85
N LYS A 8 36.25 -16.35 50.58
CA LYS A 8 37.22 -15.72 49.68
C LYS A 8 36.68 -14.31 49.39
N GLY A 9 37.38 -13.31 49.91
CA GLY A 9 37.08 -11.91 49.61
C GLY A 9 37.29 -11.65 48.11
N CYS A 10 36.30 -11.14 47.41
CA CYS A 10 36.43 -10.70 46.01
C CYS A 10 37.40 -9.51 45.94
N SER A 11 38.41 -9.62 45.08
CA SER A 11 39.32 -8.52 44.77
C SER A 11 38.60 -7.39 44.08
N LEU A 12 38.91 -6.12 44.43
CA LEU A 12 38.32 -4.95 43.80
C LEU A 12 38.52 -4.95 42.27
N ILE A 13 39.63 -5.52 41.80
CA ILE A 13 39.92 -5.66 40.37
C ILE A 13 38.99 -6.68 39.68
N GLU A 14 38.62 -7.75 40.38
CA GLU A 14 37.70 -8.76 39.88
C GLU A 14 36.30 -8.19 39.73
N LEU A 15 35.86 -7.34 40.67
CA LEU A 15 34.60 -6.61 40.57
C LEU A 15 34.58 -5.64 39.36
N LEU A 16 35.69 -4.90 39.15
CA LEU A 16 35.81 -3.99 38.01
C LEU A 16 35.77 -4.72 36.67
N VAL A 17 36.44 -5.84 36.55
CA VAL A 17 36.43 -6.66 35.33
C VAL A 17 35.03 -7.21 35.05
N VAL A 18 34.34 -7.71 36.06
CA VAL A 18 32.95 -8.22 35.90
C VAL A 18 32.02 -7.11 35.49
N MET A 19 32.13 -5.90 36.07
CA MET A 19 31.32 -4.76 35.65
C MET A 19 31.61 -4.35 34.20
N ALA A 20 32.90 -4.30 33.81
CA ALA A 20 33.27 -3.95 32.44
C ALA A 20 32.72 -4.97 31.42
N VAL A 21 32.85 -6.23 31.67
CA VAL A 21 32.30 -7.31 30.83
C VAL A 21 30.76 -7.23 30.77
N GLY A 22 30.11 -6.98 31.91
CA GLY A 22 28.67 -6.81 32.01
C GLY A 22 28.16 -5.65 31.14
N LEU A 23 28.83 -4.49 31.18
CA LEU A 23 28.48 -3.32 30.36
C LEU A 23 28.62 -3.60 28.85
N VAL A 24 29.68 -4.32 28.45
CA VAL A 24 29.88 -4.70 27.05
C VAL A 24 28.73 -5.62 26.55
N LEU A 25 28.38 -6.62 27.36
CA LEU A 25 27.28 -7.54 27.03
C LEU A 25 25.93 -6.84 26.94
N VAL A 26 25.63 -5.96 27.90
CA VAL A 26 24.38 -5.15 27.87
C VAL A 26 24.37 -4.24 26.65
N GLY A 27 25.49 -3.59 26.34
CA GLY A 27 25.62 -2.74 25.14
C GLY A 27 25.37 -3.53 23.85
N ALA A 28 25.94 -4.72 23.72
CA ALA A 28 25.72 -5.59 22.57
C ALA A 28 24.26 -6.05 22.45
N ALA A 29 23.64 -6.42 23.57
CA ALA A 29 22.23 -6.81 23.60
C ALA A 29 21.30 -5.67 23.19
N LEU A 30 21.54 -4.45 23.68
CA LEU A 30 20.77 -3.25 23.29
C LEU A 30 20.92 -2.93 21.81
N GLN A 31 22.12 -3.05 21.24
CA GLN A 31 22.32 -2.84 19.80
C GLN A 31 21.53 -3.85 18.96
N LEU A 32 21.52 -5.12 19.32
CA LEU A 32 20.73 -6.14 18.65
C LEU A 32 19.23 -5.83 18.70
N LEU A 33 18.70 -5.42 19.85
CA LEU A 33 17.30 -5.05 20.00
C LEU A 33 16.91 -3.84 19.12
N ILE A 34 17.78 -2.83 19.03
CA ILE A 34 17.52 -1.64 18.18
C ILE A 34 17.53 -2.02 16.70
N VAL A 35 18.45 -2.87 16.26
CA VAL A 35 18.53 -3.33 14.86
C VAL A 35 17.31 -4.17 14.51
N ASP A 36 16.90 -5.06 15.39
CA ASP A 36 15.73 -5.92 15.19
C ASP A 36 14.43 -5.10 15.13
N ALA A 37 14.24 -4.16 16.05
CA ALA A 37 13.09 -3.25 16.04
C ALA A 37 13.00 -2.43 14.74
N ARG A 38 14.13 -1.91 14.22
CA ARG A 38 14.16 -1.15 12.95
C ARG A 38 13.83 -2.05 11.76
N SER A 39 14.30 -3.27 11.75
CA SER A 39 14.03 -4.25 10.68
C SER A 39 12.58 -4.68 10.67
N GLY A 40 11.99 -4.95 11.84
CA GLY A 40 10.59 -5.30 11.99
C GLY A 40 9.65 -4.20 11.49
N HIS A 41 9.94 -2.94 11.79
CA HIS A 41 9.14 -1.80 11.34
C HIS A 41 9.10 -1.67 9.81
N ARG A 42 10.24 -1.83 9.14
CA ARG A 42 10.32 -1.82 7.67
C ARG A 42 9.55 -2.95 7.02
N LEU A 43 9.60 -4.15 7.59
CA LEU A 43 8.83 -5.29 7.11
C LEU A 43 7.33 -5.06 7.27
N ALA A 44 6.89 -4.58 8.43
CA ALA A 44 5.48 -4.26 8.69
C ALA A 44 4.92 -3.23 7.69
N GLN A 45 5.68 -2.16 7.40
CA GLN A 45 5.29 -1.17 6.40
C GLN A 45 5.14 -1.79 5.00
N ARG A 46 6.08 -2.64 4.56
CA ARG A 46 5.99 -3.33 3.26
C ARG A 46 4.78 -4.26 3.17
N PHE A 47 4.46 -4.97 4.25
CA PHE A 47 3.26 -5.81 4.29
C PHE A 47 1.98 -4.99 4.19
N LEU A 48 1.91 -3.87 4.90
CA LEU A 48 0.77 -2.96 4.84
C LEU A 48 0.54 -2.44 3.42
N LEU A 49 1.60 -1.94 2.77
CA LEU A 49 1.52 -1.43 1.39
C LEU A 49 1.09 -2.51 0.40
N ARG A 50 1.68 -3.70 0.47
CA ARG A 50 1.23 -4.83 -0.36
C ARG A 50 -0.23 -5.20 -0.13
N SER A 51 -0.70 -5.09 1.11
CA SER A 51 -2.09 -5.33 1.46
C SER A 51 -3.01 -4.29 0.81
N LEU A 52 -2.66 -3.00 0.88
CA LEU A 52 -3.39 -1.92 0.24
C LEU A 52 -3.41 -2.06 -1.28
N GLN A 53 -2.27 -2.36 -1.91
CA GLN A 53 -2.19 -2.60 -3.36
C GLN A 53 -3.07 -3.78 -3.79
N ARG A 54 -3.02 -4.91 -3.07
CA ARG A 54 -3.87 -6.08 -3.37
C ARG A 54 -5.36 -5.73 -3.27
N ARG A 55 -5.73 -4.95 -2.26
CA ARG A 55 -7.12 -4.49 -2.10
C ARG A 55 -7.54 -3.60 -3.25
N THR A 56 -6.69 -2.67 -3.67
CA THR A 56 -6.94 -1.78 -4.81
C THR A 56 -7.07 -2.57 -6.12
N LEU A 57 -6.13 -3.47 -6.40
CA LEU A 57 -6.19 -4.31 -7.60
C LEU A 57 -7.42 -5.24 -7.60
N ARG A 58 -7.82 -5.75 -6.43
CA ARG A 58 -9.06 -6.53 -6.31
C ARG A 58 -10.26 -5.66 -6.65
N LEU A 59 -10.35 -4.42 -6.15
CA LEU A 59 -11.43 -3.50 -6.47
C LEU A 59 -11.54 -3.24 -7.98
N VAL A 60 -10.43 -2.99 -8.67
CA VAL A 60 -10.40 -2.83 -10.13
C VAL A 60 -10.90 -4.09 -10.83
N ARG A 61 -10.47 -5.26 -10.39
CA ARG A 61 -10.92 -6.54 -10.96
C ARG A 61 -12.40 -6.80 -10.74
N ASP A 62 -12.92 -6.47 -9.58
CA ASP A 62 -14.35 -6.62 -9.26
C ASP A 62 -15.20 -5.69 -10.15
N ASP A 63 -14.74 -4.44 -10.37
CA ASP A 63 -15.38 -3.52 -11.33
C ASP A 63 -15.31 -4.08 -12.77
N LEU A 64 -14.17 -4.62 -13.21
CA LEU A 64 -14.01 -5.24 -14.53
C LEU A 64 -14.88 -6.49 -14.70
N ALA A 65 -14.98 -7.33 -13.67
CA ALA A 65 -15.81 -8.54 -13.71
C ALA A 65 -17.30 -8.23 -13.88
N SER A 66 -17.75 -7.03 -13.48
CA SER A 66 -19.13 -6.55 -13.65
C SER A 66 -19.34 -5.71 -14.91
N SER A 67 -18.33 -5.60 -15.79
CA SER A 67 -18.36 -4.72 -16.97
C SER A 67 -18.98 -5.41 -18.19
N ALA A 68 -19.63 -4.60 -19.06
CA ALA A 68 -19.99 -4.96 -20.42
C ALA A 68 -18.83 -4.66 -21.39
N SER A 69 -18.11 -3.57 -21.13
CA SER A 69 -16.96 -3.12 -21.92
C SER A 69 -16.06 -2.21 -21.09
N TRP A 70 -14.87 -2.00 -21.57
CA TRP A 70 -13.89 -1.10 -20.97
C TRP A 70 -13.13 -0.34 -22.06
N GLU A 71 -12.55 0.79 -21.68
CA GLU A 71 -11.76 1.66 -22.54
C GLU A 71 -10.47 2.05 -21.80
N LEU A 72 -9.32 1.89 -22.50
CA LEU A 72 -8.01 2.30 -22.00
C LEU A 72 -7.74 3.74 -22.46
N ASP A 73 -7.08 4.52 -21.60
CA ASP A 73 -6.72 5.92 -21.85
C ASP A 73 -7.89 6.74 -22.43
N PRO A 74 -9.05 6.74 -21.76
CA PRO A 74 -10.24 7.42 -22.30
C PRO A 74 -10.02 8.92 -22.39
N ASP A 75 -10.78 9.59 -23.27
CA ASP A 75 -10.65 11.02 -23.49
C ASP A 75 -10.92 11.83 -22.20
N ALA A 76 -9.93 12.61 -21.78
CA ALA A 76 -10.02 13.47 -20.60
C ALA A 76 -11.06 14.60 -20.77
N THR A 77 -11.41 14.96 -22.01
CA THR A 77 -12.37 16.02 -22.32
C THR A 77 -13.82 15.53 -22.34
N ALA A 78 -14.04 14.22 -22.28
CA ALA A 78 -15.37 13.64 -22.23
C ALA A 78 -16.13 14.04 -20.94
N ALA A 79 -17.45 13.99 -21.01
CA ALA A 79 -18.31 14.29 -19.85
C ALA A 79 -18.33 13.13 -18.87
N TRP A 80 -17.40 13.13 -17.91
CA TRP A 80 -17.32 12.13 -16.86
C TRP A 80 -18.26 12.44 -15.68
N PRO A 81 -18.76 11.41 -14.97
CA PRO A 81 -19.67 11.61 -13.82
C PRO A 81 -19.05 12.38 -12.65
N CYS A 82 -17.71 12.42 -12.57
CA CYS A 82 -16.98 13.17 -11.57
C CYS A 82 -15.90 14.05 -12.22
N PRO A 83 -15.58 15.22 -11.62
CA PRO A 83 -14.54 16.09 -12.15
C PRO A 83 -13.16 15.42 -12.05
N LEU A 84 -12.42 15.45 -13.15
CA LEU A 84 -11.04 14.92 -13.19
C LEU A 84 -10.05 15.81 -12.44
N ALA A 85 -10.28 17.13 -12.39
CA ALA A 85 -9.38 18.09 -11.73
C ALA A 85 -7.91 17.89 -12.16
N GLN A 86 -7.65 17.89 -13.47
CA GLN A 86 -6.33 17.71 -14.10
C GLN A 86 -5.68 16.32 -13.88
N ARG A 87 -6.44 15.32 -13.42
CA ARG A 87 -5.95 13.94 -13.36
C ARG A 87 -6.11 13.27 -14.72
N GLN A 88 -5.15 12.41 -15.05
CA GLN A 88 -5.19 11.61 -16.27
C GLN A 88 -6.14 10.43 -16.08
N PRO A 89 -7.19 10.26 -16.89
CA PRO A 89 -7.98 9.05 -16.90
C PRO A 89 -7.18 7.92 -17.54
N LEU A 90 -7.24 6.72 -16.96
CA LEU A 90 -6.45 5.57 -17.40
C LEU A 90 -7.32 4.39 -17.81
N LEU A 91 -8.48 4.23 -17.17
CA LEU A 91 -9.37 3.11 -17.42
C LEU A 91 -10.81 3.54 -17.17
N ALA A 92 -11.67 3.43 -18.17
CA ALA A 92 -13.11 3.55 -18.03
C ALA A 92 -13.76 2.17 -18.16
N ILE A 93 -14.71 1.88 -17.28
CA ILE A 93 -15.40 0.59 -17.18
C ILE A 93 -16.88 0.84 -17.29
N HIS A 94 -17.53 0.27 -18.30
CA HIS A 94 -18.97 0.40 -18.56
C HIS A 94 -19.70 -0.80 -17.95
N PRO A 95 -20.57 -0.60 -16.95
CA PRO A 95 -21.25 -1.72 -16.26
C PRO A 95 -22.28 -2.39 -17.15
N GLN A 96 -22.45 -3.73 -17.00
CA GLN A 96 -23.44 -4.53 -17.75
C GLN A 96 -24.87 -4.10 -17.47
N THR A 97 -25.15 -3.59 -16.28
CA THR A 97 -26.50 -3.23 -15.84
C THR A 97 -27.00 -1.89 -16.39
N GLY A 98 -26.20 -1.22 -17.23
CA GLY A 98 -26.43 0.17 -17.59
C GLY A 98 -26.17 1.09 -16.39
N GLY A 99 -25.82 2.32 -16.64
CA GLY A 99 -25.50 3.28 -15.57
C GLY A 99 -24.21 4.04 -15.86
N PRO A 100 -23.80 4.94 -14.96
CA PRO A 100 -22.62 5.74 -15.18
C PRO A 100 -21.37 4.87 -15.18
N PRO A 101 -20.39 5.16 -16.05
CA PRO A 101 -19.14 4.43 -16.09
C PRO A 101 -18.35 4.61 -14.79
N VAL A 102 -17.57 3.60 -14.45
CA VAL A 102 -16.54 3.70 -13.41
C VAL A 102 -15.24 4.14 -14.06
N LEU A 103 -14.66 5.22 -13.57
CA LEU A 103 -13.43 5.79 -14.12
C LEU A 103 -12.31 5.73 -13.09
N TYR A 104 -11.17 5.19 -13.51
CA TYR A 104 -9.91 5.25 -12.75
C TYR A 104 -9.00 6.33 -13.34
N SER A 105 -8.52 7.24 -12.49
CA SER A 105 -7.64 8.34 -12.88
C SER A 105 -6.48 8.52 -11.94
N LEU A 106 -5.34 8.93 -12.46
CA LEU A 106 -4.09 9.16 -11.73
C LEU A 106 -3.72 10.65 -11.78
N GLY A 107 -3.27 11.21 -10.67
CA GLY A 107 -2.80 12.59 -10.64
C GLY A 107 -2.78 13.20 -9.25
N ALA A 108 -2.85 14.53 -9.18
CA ALA A 108 -2.72 15.28 -7.95
C ALA A 108 -3.76 14.89 -6.90
N ALA A 109 -3.31 14.83 -5.65
CA ALA A 109 -4.16 14.55 -4.50
C ALA A 109 -5.20 15.67 -4.29
N PRO A 110 -6.46 15.33 -3.98
CA PRO A 110 -7.51 16.33 -3.75
C PRO A 110 -7.37 17.09 -2.43
N SER A 111 -6.50 16.65 -1.53
CA SER A 111 -6.32 17.19 -0.19
C SER A 111 -4.92 16.85 0.32
N PRO A 112 -4.30 17.70 1.17
CA PRO A 112 -2.96 17.48 1.72
C PRO A 112 -2.84 16.30 2.70
N ILE A 113 -3.95 15.65 3.06
CA ILE A 113 -3.92 14.41 3.87
C ILE A 113 -3.36 13.22 3.10
N TRP A 114 -3.35 13.28 1.76
CA TRP A 114 -2.85 12.23 0.89
C TRP A 114 -1.42 12.56 0.44
N THR A 115 -0.60 11.53 0.30
CA THR A 115 0.80 11.70 -0.08
C THR A 115 0.98 11.53 -1.59
N GLY A 116 1.62 12.50 -2.23
CA GLY A 116 2.05 12.43 -3.63
C GLY A 116 0.90 12.28 -4.63
N THR A 117 1.13 11.50 -5.67
CA THR A 117 0.12 11.18 -6.68
C THR A 117 -0.86 10.13 -6.16
N VAL A 118 -2.14 10.31 -6.48
CA VAL A 118 -3.21 9.40 -6.04
C VAL A 118 -3.89 8.71 -7.20
N LEU A 119 -4.26 7.45 -6.99
CA LEU A 119 -5.20 6.73 -7.84
C LEU A 119 -6.62 6.98 -7.30
N MET A 120 -7.47 7.52 -8.15
CA MET A 120 -8.86 7.81 -7.81
C MET A 120 -9.81 6.94 -8.61
N ARG A 121 -10.92 6.57 -7.98
CA ARG A 121 -12.06 5.91 -8.58
C ARG A 121 -13.27 6.84 -8.55
N CYS A 122 -13.78 7.19 -9.70
CA CYS A 122 -15.10 7.80 -9.87
C CYS A 122 -16.11 6.71 -10.23
N GLY A 123 -17.13 6.54 -9.44
CA GLY A 123 -18.15 5.52 -9.69
C GLY A 123 -19.22 5.53 -8.61
N PRO A 124 -20.24 4.68 -8.74
CA PRO A 124 -21.31 4.59 -7.76
C PRO A 124 -20.76 4.29 -6.36
N ALA A 125 -21.38 4.89 -5.35
CA ALA A 125 -21.09 4.59 -3.95
C ALA A 125 -21.39 3.11 -3.66
N PHE A 126 -20.67 2.54 -2.70
CA PHE A 126 -20.97 1.20 -2.21
C PHE A 126 -22.06 1.27 -1.13
N ASP A 127 -22.97 0.31 -1.14
CA ASP A 127 -23.95 0.11 -0.08
C ASP A 127 -23.32 -0.51 1.19
N LEU A 128 -24.13 -0.73 2.22
CA LEU A 128 -23.68 -1.35 3.48
C LEU A 128 -23.22 -2.81 3.30
N ARG A 129 -23.54 -3.45 2.20
CA ARG A 129 -23.12 -4.82 1.86
C ARG A 129 -21.85 -4.82 1.00
N GLY A 130 -21.28 -3.63 0.68
CA GLY A 130 -20.12 -3.49 -0.17
C GLY A 130 -20.41 -3.70 -1.66
N GLN A 131 -21.69 -3.64 -2.07
CA GLN A 131 -22.08 -3.71 -3.48
C GLN A 131 -22.24 -2.29 -4.07
N PRO A 132 -21.90 -2.06 -5.36
CA PRO A 132 -22.17 -0.79 -5.99
C PRO A 132 -23.67 -0.45 -5.93
N SER A 133 -24.00 0.73 -5.41
CA SER A 133 -25.39 1.17 -5.30
C SER A 133 -25.94 1.50 -6.69
N ARG A 134 -26.98 0.79 -7.14
CA ARG A 134 -27.59 0.99 -8.47
C ARG A 134 -28.12 2.41 -8.69
N ASN A 135 -28.56 3.07 -7.62
CA ASN A 135 -29.12 4.43 -7.65
C ASN A 135 -28.19 5.46 -6.99
N GLY A 136 -26.98 5.06 -6.65
CA GLY A 136 -26.01 5.92 -5.99
C GLY A 136 -25.41 6.94 -6.97
N ARG A 137 -25.27 8.20 -6.50
CA ARG A 137 -24.48 9.18 -7.24
C ARG A 137 -23.04 8.72 -7.36
N SER A 138 -22.42 8.98 -8.51
CA SER A 138 -20.98 8.75 -8.66
C SER A 138 -20.21 9.62 -7.69
N GLN A 139 -19.24 9.01 -7.03
CA GLN A 139 -18.36 9.66 -6.05
C GLN A 139 -16.91 9.49 -6.48
N ASN A 140 -16.17 10.58 -6.33
CA ASN A 140 -14.73 10.57 -6.56
C ASN A 140 -14.02 10.20 -5.25
N ARG A 141 -13.35 9.04 -5.21
CA ARG A 141 -12.69 8.52 -4.01
C ARG A 141 -11.23 8.20 -4.30
N VAL A 142 -10.35 8.61 -3.39
CA VAL A 142 -8.98 8.12 -3.39
C VAL A 142 -8.99 6.65 -2.99
N VAL A 143 -8.47 5.78 -3.84
CA VAL A 143 -8.35 4.34 -3.56
C VAL A 143 -6.95 3.95 -3.14
N LEU A 144 -5.94 4.74 -3.57
CA LEU A 144 -4.55 4.57 -3.16
C LEU A 144 -3.80 5.89 -3.32
N ASP A 145 -2.91 6.18 -2.40
CA ASP A 145 -1.98 7.31 -2.45
C ASP A 145 -0.52 6.87 -2.66
N ALA A 146 0.39 7.84 -2.77
CA ALA A 146 1.80 7.61 -3.07
C ALA A 146 2.03 6.70 -4.30
N VAL A 147 1.13 6.78 -5.29
CA VAL A 147 1.20 5.99 -6.51
C VAL A 147 2.23 6.59 -7.45
N GLU A 148 3.20 5.80 -7.85
CA GLU A 148 4.18 6.18 -8.85
C GLU A 148 3.68 5.89 -10.26
N ALA A 149 3.10 4.70 -10.45
CA ALA A 149 2.52 4.27 -11.72
C ALA A 149 1.34 3.34 -11.50
N PHE A 150 0.32 3.49 -12.33
CA PHE A 150 -0.76 2.53 -12.51
C PHE A 150 -0.92 2.29 -14.01
N ASN A 151 -0.46 1.14 -14.50
CA ASN A 151 -0.49 0.77 -15.89
C ASN A 151 -1.55 -0.31 -16.12
N VAL A 152 -2.37 -0.09 -17.14
CA VAL A 152 -3.36 -1.06 -17.58
C VAL A 152 -3.05 -1.37 -19.05
N THR A 153 -2.73 -2.62 -19.35
CA THR A 153 -2.39 -3.05 -20.70
C THR A 153 -3.22 -4.25 -21.11
N GLN A 154 -3.68 -4.25 -22.35
CA GLN A 154 -4.37 -5.42 -22.90
C GLN A 154 -3.37 -6.42 -23.40
N GLN A 155 -3.56 -7.69 -23.08
CA GLN A 155 -2.74 -8.77 -23.64
C GLN A 155 -3.07 -8.97 -25.11
N PRO A 156 -2.10 -9.00 -26.02
CA PRO A 156 -2.35 -9.17 -27.45
C PRO A 156 -3.16 -10.43 -27.75
N GLY A 157 -4.24 -10.28 -28.54
CA GLY A 157 -5.11 -11.38 -28.93
C GLY A 157 -6.04 -11.95 -27.82
N SER A 158 -6.13 -11.26 -26.68
CA SER A 158 -6.94 -11.67 -25.55
C SER A 158 -7.75 -10.47 -24.99
N PRO A 159 -8.96 -10.69 -24.42
CA PRO A 159 -9.67 -9.67 -23.68
C PRO A 159 -9.07 -9.41 -22.28
N VAL A 160 -8.00 -10.07 -21.93
CA VAL A 160 -7.37 -10.01 -20.61
C VAL A 160 -6.59 -8.72 -20.44
N LEU A 161 -6.83 -8.03 -19.32
CA LEU A 161 -6.07 -6.85 -18.91
C LEU A 161 -5.00 -7.23 -17.88
N LEU A 162 -3.80 -6.72 -18.09
CA LEU A 162 -2.73 -6.77 -17.10
C LEU A 162 -2.71 -5.45 -16.34
N LEU A 163 -2.89 -5.53 -15.03
CA LEU A 163 -2.89 -4.40 -14.11
C LEU A 163 -1.56 -4.37 -13.36
N GLU A 164 -0.80 -3.29 -13.49
CA GLU A 164 0.44 -3.07 -12.76
C GLU A 164 0.33 -1.82 -11.90
N LEU A 165 0.63 -1.95 -10.62
CA LEU A 165 0.55 -0.88 -9.64
C LEU A 165 1.88 -0.74 -8.91
N GLU A 166 2.41 0.47 -8.91
CA GLU A 166 3.67 0.80 -8.25
C GLU A 166 3.48 1.98 -7.30
N GLN A 167 3.97 1.82 -6.06
CA GLN A 167 3.98 2.87 -5.04
C GLN A 167 5.41 3.16 -4.61
N ARG A 168 5.71 4.42 -4.35
CA ARG A 168 6.98 4.85 -3.74
C ARG A 168 6.80 5.10 -2.25
N ILE A 169 7.75 4.61 -1.46
CA ILE A 169 7.80 4.83 -0.02
C ILE A 169 8.95 5.79 0.27
N ASP A 170 8.64 6.93 0.92
CA ASP A 170 9.60 7.86 1.53
C ASP A 170 10.82 8.23 0.66
N GLY A 171 10.61 8.53 -0.64
CA GLY A 171 11.67 9.03 -1.52
C GLY A 171 12.86 8.09 -1.75
N ARG A 172 12.80 6.84 -1.30
CA ARG A 172 13.82 5.82 -1.56
C ARG A 172 13.38 4.92 -2.70
N ASP A 173 14.32 4.47 -3.53
CA ASP A 173 14.13 3.59 -4.71
C ASP A 173 13.58 2.18 -4.38
N GLN A 174 12.79 2.05 -3.34
CA GLN A 174 12.15 0.80 -2.96
C GLN A 174 10.65 0.87 -3.22
N GLY A 175 10.29 1.04 -4.49
CA GLY A 175 8.91 0.90 -4.94
C GLY A 175 8.37 -0.50 -4.64
N VAL A 176 7.12 -0.58 -4.22
CA VAL A 176 6.40 -1.85 -4.13
C VAL A 176 5.57 -1.97 -5.39
N ARG A 177 5.84 -3.01 -6.19
CA ARG A 177 5.10 -3.33 -7.42
C ARG A 177 4.21 -4.54 -7.20
N SER A 178 2.98 -4.45 -7.67
CA SER A 178 2.03 -5.55 -7.69
C SER A 178 1.39 -5.67 -9.08
N LYS A 179 1.15 -6.91 -9.52
CA LYS A 179 0.50 -7.23 -10.79
C LYS A 179 -0.74 -8.06 -10.53
N ALA A 180 -1.77 -7.86 -11.35
CA ALA A 180 -2.96 -8.68 -11.37
C ALA A 180 -3.46 -8.84 -12.80
N VAL A 181 -4.20 -9.92 -13.05
CA VAL A 181 -4.92 -10.18 -14.29
C VAL A 181 -6.39 -9.86 -14.04
N GLY A 182 -6.99 -9.05 -14.88
CA GLY A 182 -8.39 -8.60 -14.81
C GLY A 182 -9.21 -9.18 -15.93
#